data_86db6627fb6f1e98b3340725c58b0854
#
_entry.id   86db6627fb6f1e98b3340725c58b0854
#
_cell.length_a   1.000
_cell.length_b   1.000
_cell.length_c   1.000
_cell.angle_alpha   90.00
_cell.angle_beta   90.00
_cell.angle_gamma   90.00
#
_symmetry.space_group_name_H-M   'P 1'
#
loop_
_entity.id
_entity.type
_entity.pdbx_description
1 polymer ?
#
loop_
_entity_poly.entity_id
_entity_poly.type
_entity_poly.pdbx_seq_one_letter_code
_entity_poly.pdbx_strand_id
1 'polypeptide(L)'
;MNETYVTVSGNVVGDPVVRATRANVPFVTFRVASNVRRVDFKTGEYIDAGTNFVNVTAFRGLGVNLSNSLKKGEPVIVYGRMRINQWVNGERSGTTVEIDAYNVGHDLTWGQSTFTKVAKPQLNQNDRMADPEVQDAADELDRDAAMAELELESADTDEYETVGATS
;
A
#
# COMPACT_ATOMS: atom_id res chain seq x y z
N MET A 1 4.44 15.22 -19.86
CA MET A 1 4.90 14.44 -18.72
C MET A 1 4.20 13.08 -18.82
N ASN A 2 4.94 11.98 -18.77
CA ASN A 2 4.36 10.64 -18.96
C ASN A 2 4.21 9.98 -17.59
N GLU A 3 2.99 9.82 -17.14
CA GLU A 3 2.66 9.16 -15.87
C GLU A 3 2.02 7.79 -16.15
N THR A 4 2.35 6.82 -15.32
CA THR A 4 1.77 5.48 -15.43
C THR A 4 0.61 5.34 -14.44
N TYR A 5 -0.57 5.06 -14.96
CA TYR A 5 -1.75 4.79 -14.14
C TYR A 5 -2.06 3.32 -14.13
N VAL A 6 -2.42 2.80 -12.97
CA VAL A 6 -2.72 1.39 -12.77
C VAL A 6 -3.99 1.21 -11.96
N THR A 7 -4.61 0.05 -12.15
CA THR A 7 -5.68 -0.44 -11.28
C THR A 7 -5.20 -1.75 -10.66
N VAL A 8 -5.28 -1.82 -9.33
CA VAL A 8 -4.91 -3.03 -8.57
C VAL A 8 -6.08 -3.46 -7.72
N SER A 9 -6.39 -4.75 -7.75
CA SER A 9 -7.32 -5.39 -6.84
C SER A 9 -6.58 -6.36 -5.91
N GLY A 10 -7.01 -6.43 -4.66
CA GLY A 10 -6.39 -7.30 -3.66
C GLY A 10 -7.01 -7.08 -2.29
N ASN A 11 -6.35 -7.59 -1.25
CA ASN A 11 -6.82 -7.45 0.13
C ASN A 11 -5.91 -6.51 0.92
N VAL A 12 -6.50 -5.75 1.82
CA VAL A 12 -5.78 -4.86 2.74
C VAL A 12 -4.99 -5.71 3.74
N VAL A 13 -3.66 -5.52 3.79
CA VAL A 13 -2.75 -6.34 4.64
C VAL A 13 -2.81 -5.91 6.11
N GLY A 14 -2.95 -4.62 6.35
CA GLY A 14 -3.06 -4.02 7.69
C GLY A 14 -4.01 -2.84 7.69
N ASP A 15 -4.48 -2.42 8.86
CA ASP A 15 -5.36 -1.27 8.97
C ASP A 15 -4.68 -0.01 8.41
N PRO A 16 -5.43 0.85 7.69
CA PRO A 16 -4.88 2.09 7.16
C PRO A 16 -4.33 2.99 8.26
N VAL A 17 -3.11 3.48 8.07
CA VAL A 17 -2.41 4.33 9.05
C VAL A 17 -2.49 5.79 8.62
N VAL A 18 -3.00 6.64 9.50
CA VAL A 18 -3.02 8.09 9.31
C VAL A 18 -1.66 8.67 9.65
N ARG A 19 -1.11 9.46 8.75
CA ARG A 19 0.19 10.14 8.88
C ARG A 19 0.05 11.62 8.51
N ALA A 20 1.09 12.40 8.77
CA ALA A 20 1.17 13.79 8.34
C ALA A 20 2.55 14.08 7.77
N THR A 21 2.59 14.85 6.68
CA THR A 21 3.83 15.36 6.11
C THR A 21 4.48 16.40 7.02
N ARG A 22 5.74 16.78 6.75
CA ARG A 22 6.41 17.90 7.45
C ARG A 22 5.62 19.22 7.34
N ALA A 23 4.89 19.42 6.26
CA ALA A 23 3.98 20.55 6.07
C ALA A 23 2.61 20.37 6.76
N ASN A 24 2.48 19.35 7.63
CA ASN A 24 1.24 19.02 8.36
C ASN A 24 0.04 18.70 7.45
N VAL A 25 0.30 18.15 6.27
CA VAL A 25 -0.76 17.67 5.36
C VAL A 25 -1.07 16.21 5.71
N PRO A 26 -2.32 15.88 6.08
CA PRO A 26 -2.68 14.51 6.43
C PRO A 26 -2.74 13.63 5.18
N PHE A 27 -2.23 12.42 5.31
CA PHE A 27 -2.36 11.34 4.34
C PHE A 27 -2.53 10.00 5.04
N VAL A 28 -2.96 9.00 4.29
CA VAL A 28 -3.18 7.64 4.80
C VAL A 28 -2.39 6.67 3.95
N THR A 29 -1.68 5.77 4.60
CA THR A 29 -0.96 4.68 3.94
C THR A 29 -1.55 3.35 4.34
N PHE A 30 -1.59 2.42 3.40
CA PHE A 30 -1.92 1.01 3.64
C PHE A 30 -1.29 0.14 2.56
N ARG A 31 -1.23 -1.16 2.81
CA ARG A 31 -0.63 -2.13 1.89
C ARG A 31 -1.70 -3.06 1.34
N VAL A 32 -1.61 -3.36 0.07
CA VAL A 32 -2.52 -4.28 -0.63
C VAL A 32 -1.73 -5.50 -1.09
N ALA A 33 -2.25 -6.69 -0.75
CA ALA A 33 -1.78 -7.96 -1.27
C ALA A 33 -2.65 -8.39 -2.45
N SER A 34 -2.06 -8.41 -3.64
CA SER A 34 -2.70 -8.89 -4.87
C SER A 34 -2.19 -10.29 -5.19
N ASN A 35 -3.04 -11.29 -4.99
CA ASN A 35 -2.69 -12.68 -5.23
C ASN A 35 -2.80 -13.03 -6.72
N VAL A 36 -1.71 -13.55 -7.27
CA VAL A 36 -1.66 -14.04 -8.64
C VAL A 36 -2.03 -15.52 -8.65
N ARG A 37 -3.14 -15.86 -9.30
CA ARG A 37 -3.53 -17.26 -9.54
C ARG A 37 -3.21 -17.66 -10.95
N ARG A 38 -2.67 -18.85 -11.10
CA ARG A 38 -2.34 -19.45 -12.39
C ARG A 38 -3.06 -20.79 -12.52
N VAL A 39 -3.59 -21.07 -13.71
CA VAL A 39 -4.14 -22.39 -14.01
C VAL A 39 -2.98 -23.34 -14.30
N ASP A 40 -2.91 -24.46 -13.59
CA ASP A 40 -2.05 -25.57 -13.96
C ASP A 40 -2.67 -26.28 -15.17
N PHE A 41 -2.00 -26.17 -16.31
CA PHE A 41 -2.49 -26.78 -17.56
C PHE A 41 -2.54 -28.32 -17.54
N LYS A 42 -1.88 -28.98 -16.56
CA LYS A 42 -1.90 -30.43 -16.42
C LYS A 42 -3.07 -30.93 -15.61
N THR A 43 -3.44 -30.21 -14.54
CA THR A 43 -4.51 -30.60 -13.62
C THR A 43 -5.80 -29.82 -13.84
N GLY A 44 -5.74 -28.65 -14.51
CA GLY A 44 -6.86 -27.72 -14.63
C GLY A 44 -7.18 -26.96 -13.34
N GLU A 45 -6.39 -27.13 -12.28
CA GLU A 45 -6.60 -26.48 -11.00
C GLU A 45 -5.91 -25.13 -10.94
N TYR A 46 -6.47 -24.21 -10.11
CA TYR A 46 -5.83 -22.94 -9.82
C TYR A 46 -4.77 -23.11 -8.75
N ILE A 47 -3.54 -22.74 -9.07
CA ILE A 47 -2.41 -22.68 -8.12
C ILE A 47 -2.05 -21.23 -7.83
N ASP A 48 -1.66 -20.97 -6.61
CA ASP A 48 -1.13 -19.65 -6.23
C ASP A 48 0.26 -19.47 -6.85
N ALA A 49 0.40 -18.46 -7.70
CA ALA A 49 1.64 -18.15 -8.40
C ALA A 49 2.48 -17.06 -7.70
N GLY A 50 2.02 -16.58 -6.55
CA GLY A 50 2.67 -15.57 -5.74
C GLY A 50 1.76 -14.42 -5.34
N THR A 51 2.25 -13.56 -4.48
CA THR A 51 1.55 -12.36 -4.01
C THR A 51 2.38 -11.13 -4.34
N ASN A 52 1.76 -10.17 -5.01
CA ASN A 52 2.34 -8.84 -5.22
C ASN A 52 1.88 -7.92 -4.10
N PHE A 53 2.84 -7.31 -3.40
CA PHE A 53 2.56 -6.31 -2.40
C PHE A 53 2.73 -4.92 -2.97
N VAL A 54 1.74 -4.06 -2.75
CA VAL A 54 1.73 -2.68 -3.25
C VAL A 54 1.40 -1.75 -2.11
N ASN A 55 2.25 -0.74 -1.90
CA ASN A 55 1.97 0.33 -0.95
C ASN A 55 1.05 1.36 -1.60
N VAL A 56 0.04 1.80 -0.87
CA VAL A 56 -0.96 2.75 -1.35
C VAL A 56 -0.97 3.95 -0.44
N THR A 57 -0.87 5.12 -1.05
CA THR A 57 -0.94 6.41 -0.36
C THR A 57 -2.15 7.18 -0.84
N ALA A 58 -2.95 7.67 0.09
CA ALA A 58 -4.14 8.45 -0.20
C ALA A 58 -4.14 9.77 0.58
N PHE A 59 -4.30 10.88 -0.13
CA PHE A 59 -4.23 12.21 0.44
C PHE A 59 -5.60 12.80 0.72
N ARG A 60 -5.67 13.74 1.66
CA ARG A 60 -6.83 14.61 1.90
C ARG A 60 -8.12 13.86 2.24
N GLY A 61 -9.24 14.28 1.63
CA GLY A 61 -10.56 13.71 1.88
C GLY A 61 -10.64 12.22 1.57
N LEU A 62 -9.94 11.72 0.54
CA LEU A 62 -9.84 10.30 0.26
C LEU A 62 -9.19 9.55 1.42
N GLY A 63 -8.05 10.04 1.93
CA GLY A 63 -7.35 9.42 3.06
C GLY A 63 -8.22 9.36 4.31
N VAL A 64 -8.90 10.45 4.67
CA VAL A 64 -9.82 10.49 5.83
C VAL A 64 -10.95 9.48 5.68
N ASN A 65 -11.57 9.40 4.51
CA ASN A 65 -12.64 8.45 4.26
C ASN A 65 -12.15 7.01 4.31
N LEU A 66 -10.94 6.74 3.79
CA LEU A 66 -10.32 5.42 3.82
C LEU A 66 -10.06 4.93 5.24
N SER A 67 -9.49 5.78 6.11
CA SER A 67 -9.21 5.41 7.50
C SER A 67 -10.47 5.06 8.30
N ASN A 68 -11.62 5.61 7.89
CA ASN A 68 -12.91 5.34 8.52
C ASN A 68 -13.67 4.16 7.88
N SER A 69 -13.24 3.72 6.70
CA SER A 69 -14.00 2.75 5.89
C SER A 69 -13.32 1.41 5.71
N LEU A 70 -11.98 1.40 5.65
CA LEU A 70 -11.22 0.17 5.36
C LEU A 70 -10.61 -0.43 6.61
N LYS A 71 -10.59 -1.77 6.64
CA LYS A 71 -9.93 -2.58 7.67
C LYS A 71 -9.07 -3.66 7.05
N LYS A 72 -8.15 -4.18 7.84
CA LYS A 72 -7.34 -5.34 7.47
C LYS A 72 -8.21 -6.51 6.97
N GLY A 73 -7.79 -7.11 5.87
CA GLY A 73 -8.44 -8.28 5.26
C GLY A 73 -9.53 -7.95 4.24
N GLU A 74 -9.97 -6.70 4.17
CA GLU A 74 -11.05 -6.33 3.23
C GLU A 74 -10.56 -6.28 1.79
N PRO A 75 -11.36 -6.78 0.83
CA PRO A 75 -11.05 -6.74 -0.59
C PRO A 75 -11.27 -5.32 -1.13
N VAL A 76 -10.28 -4.82 -1.89
CA VAL A 76 -10.30 -3.46 -2.42
C VAL A 76 -9.87 -3.40 -3.89
N ILE A 77 -10.36 -2.37 -4.57
CA ILE A 77 -9.90 -1.93 -5.88
C ILE A 77 -9.30 -0.54 -5.69
N VAL A 78 -8.06 -0.38 -6.14
CA VAL A 78 -7.30 0.86 -6.09
C VAL A 78 -6.99 1.30 -7.50
N TYR A 79 -7.31 2.54 -7.84
CA TYR A 79 -6.87 3.21 -9.06
C TYR A 79 -6.00 4.41 -8.70
N GLY A 80 -4.85 4.52 -9.33
CA GLY A 80 -3.94 5.64 -9.07
C GLY A 80 -2.71 5.66 -9.94
N ARG A 81 -1.82 6.62 -9.65
CA ARG A 81 -0.53 6.78 -10.30
C ARG A 81 0.48 5.85 -9.65
N MET A 82 1.10 5.00 -10.46
CA MET A 82 2.16 4.11 -10.01
C MET A 82 3.49 4.85 -9.94
N ARG A 83 4.23 4.63 -8.85
CA ARG A 83 5.62 5.02 -8.66
C ARG A 83 6.45 3.80 -8.29
N ILE A 84 7.67 3.79 -8.75
CA ILE A 84 8.65 2.74 -8.42
C ILE A 84 9.80 3.43 -7.70
N ASN A 85 9.92 3.17 -6.41
CA ASN A 85 11.00 3.70 -5.58
C ASN A 85 12.09 2.66 -5.43
N GLN A 86 13.32 3.04 -5.74
CA GLN A 86 14.50 2.25 -5.46
C GLN A 86 15.14 2.79 -4.18
N TRP A 87 15.42 1.89 -3.27
CA TRP A 87 16.07 2.25 -2.01
C TRP A 87 17.36 1.44 -1.80
N VAL A 88 18.31 2.06 -1.12
CA VAL A 88 19.58 1.45 -0.74
C VAL A 88 19.81 1.75 0.74
N ASN A 89 20.03 0.70 1.52
CA ASN A 89 20.39 0.80 2.92
C ASN A 89 21.62 -0.06 3.23
N GLY A 90 22.79 0.58 3.32
CA GLY A 90 24.06 -0.12 3.46
C GLY A 90 24.31 -1.07 2.27
N GLU A 91 24.44 -2.36 2.54
CA GLU A 91 24.64 -3.39 1.51
C GLU A 91 23.33 -3.92 0.92
N ARG A 92 22.18 -3.53 1.48
CA ARG A 92 20.85 -3.96 1.01
C ARG A 92 20.26 -2.92 0.08
N SER A 93 19.64 -3.38 -0.99
CA SER A 93 18.88 -2.53 -1.91
C SER A 93 17.61 -3.25 -2.34
N GLY A 94 16.58 -2.48 -2.65
CA GLY A 94 15.30 -3.04 -3.07
C GLY A 94 14.50 -2.05 -3.91
N THR A 95 13.36 -2.54 -4.37
CA THR A 95 12.42 -1.77 -5.16
C THR A 95 11.05 -1.90 -4.53
N THR A 96 10.41 -0.77 -4.26
CA THR A 96 9.06 -0.71 -3.73
C THR A 96 8.12 -0.16 -4.79
N VAL A 97 6.98 -0.82 -4.99
CA VAL A 97 5.91 -0.34 -5.85
C VAL A 97 4.89 0.41 -5.00
N GLU A 98 4.64 1.65 -5.38
CA GLU A 98 3.73 2.55 -4.68
C GLU A 98 2.65 3.06 -5.63
N ILE A 99 1.47 3.32 -5.09
CA ILE A 99 0.37 3.92 -5.82
C ILE A 99 -0.14 5.13 -5.06
N ASP A 100 -0.03 6.30 -5.68
CA ASP A 100 -0.75 7.49 -5.25
C ASP A 100 -2.21 7.32 -5.68
N ALA A 101 -3.08 7.01 -4.74
CA ALA A 101 -4.46 6.66 -5.04
C ALA A 101 -5.31 7.88 -5.42
N TYR A 102 -6.05 7.77 -6.51
CA TYR A 102 -7.11 8.69 -6.89
C TYR A 102 -8.48 8.16 -6.49
N ASN A 103 -8.68 6.86 -6.61
CA ASN A 103 -9.94 6.20 -6.24
C ASN A 103 -9.63 4.88 -5.53
N VAL A 104 -10.35 4.63 -4.45
CA VAL A 104 -10.31 3.36 -3.71
C VAL A 104 -11.74 3.02 -3.30
N GLY A 105 -12.07 1.75 -3.39
CA GLY A 105 -13.35 1.21 -2.94
C GLY A 105 -13.27 -0.27 -2.62
N HIS A 106 -14.29 -0.79 -1.96
CA HIS A 106 -14.43 -2.22 -1.75
C HIS A 106 -14.66 -2.97 -3.08
N ASP A 107 -14.05 -4.11 -3.25
CA ASP A 107 -14.36 -5.03 -4.34
C ASP A 107 -15.64 -5.81 -3.99
N LEU A 108 -16.75 -5.40 -4.58
CA LEU A 108 -18.07 -5.98 -4.32
C LEU A 108 -18.24 -7.40 -4.90
N THR A 109 -17.26 -7.92 -5.61
CA THR A 109 -17.23 -9.34 -5.99
C THR A 109 -17.24 -10.25 -4.75
N TRP A 110 -16.71 -9.77 -3.63
CA TRP A 110 -16.51 -10.55 -2.42
C TRP A 110 -17.43 -10.19 -1.26
N GLY A 111 -18.27 -9.17 -1.40
CA GLY A 111 -19.12 -8.74 -0.31
C GLY A 111 -20.03 -7.56 -0.64
N GLN A 112 -20.61 -7.00 0.41
CA GLN A 112 -21.51 -5.84 0.34
C GLN A 112 -20.89 -4.67 1.10
N SER A 113 -21.17 -3.45 0.66
CA SER A 113 -20.70 -2.23 1.29
C SER A 113 -21.87 -1.24 1.46
N THR A 114 -21.83 -0.47 2.53
CA THR A 114 -22.80 0.59 2.80
C THR A 114 -22.15 1.94 2.57
N PHE A 115 -22.80 2.78 1.76
CA PHE A 115 -22.29 4.11 1.44
C PHE A 115 -22.94 5.16 2.32
N THR A 116 -22.12 6.00 2.96
CA THR A 116 -22.56 7.21 3.67
C THR A 116 -21.91 8.42 3.01
N LYS A 117 -22.76 9.34 2.51
CA LYS A 117 -22.27 10.56 1.87
C LYS A 117 -21.69 11.50 2.91
N VAL A 118 -20.44 11.92 2.72
CA VAL A 118 -19.76 12.95 3.53
C VAL A 118 -19.71 14.26 2.74
N ALA A 119 -19.85 15.38 3.44
CA ALA A 119 -19.68 16.68 2.80
C ALA A 119 -18.25 16.78 2.24
N LYS A 120 -18.11 17.28 1.02
CA LYS A 120 -16.77 17.51 0.43
C LYS A 120 -16.03 18.49 1.34
N PRO A 121 -14.79 18.15 1.80
CA PRO A 121 -13.93 19.14 2.43
C PRO A 121 -13.80 20.33 1.48
N GLN A 122 -13.97 21.55 2.00
CA GLN A 122 -13.76 22.73 1.16
C GLN A 122 -12.28 22.71 0.72
N LEU A 123 -12.06 22.49 -0.56
CA LEU A 123 -10.74 22.54 -1.17
C LEU A 123 -10.25 23.99 -1.09
N ASN A 124 -9.32 24.28 -0.21
CA ASN A 124 -8.55 25.51 -0.30
C ASN A 124 -7.84 25.51 -1.66
N GLN A 125 -7.92 26.66 -2.36
CA GLN A 125 -7.43 26.86 -3.73
C GLN A 125 -5.93 26.63 -3.93
N ASN A 126 -5.17 26.32 -2.89
CA ASN A 126 -3.77 25.88 -2.94
C ASN A 126 -3.70 24.35 -2.96
N ASP A 127 -4.03 23.77 -4.10
CA ASP A 127 -3.95 22.33 -4.30
C ASP A 127 -2.50 21.90 -4.55
N ARG A 128 -1.78 21.58 -3.45
CA ARG A 128 -0.36 21.21 -3.42
C ARG A 128 -0.10 19.72 -3.70
N MET A 129 -0.98 19.02 -4.40
CA MET A 129 -0.67 17.62 -4.78
C MET A 129 0.56 17.49 -5.70
N ALA A 130 0.94 18.56 -6.34
CA ALA A 130 2.16 18.64 -7.16
C ALA A 130 3.35 19.29 -6.41
N ASP A 131 3.21 19.53 -5.10
CA ASP A 131 4.29 20.13 -4.30
C ASP A 131 5.38 19.06 -4.08
N PRO A 132 6.62 19.28 -4.57
CA PRO A 132 7.74 18.35 -4.39
C PRO A 132 7.99 18.01 -2.92
N GLU A 133 7.81 18.98 -1.99
CA GLU A 133 8.02 18.75 -0.56
C GLU A 133 7.02 17.75 0.03
N VAL A 134 5.79 17.69 -0.50
CA VAL A 134 4.77 16.70 -0.07
C VAL A 134 5.11 15.31 -0.61
N GLN A 135 5.65 15.26 -1.83
CA GLN A 135 6.08 13.99 -2.45
C GLN A 135 7.33 13.44 -1.77
N ASP A 136 8.34 14.28 -1.52
CA ASP A 136 9.56 13.88 -0.84
C ASP A 136 9.30 13.38 0.59
N ALA A 137 8.38 14.03 1.33
CA ALA A 137 8.01 13.59 2.67
C ALA A 137 7.25 12.26 2.68
N ALA A 138 6.42 11.99 1.68
CA ALA A 138 5.77 10.69 1.52
C ALA A 138 6.80 9.60 1.22
N ASP A 139 7.75 9.88 0.30
CA ASP A 139 8.80 8.94 -0.08
C ASP A 139 9.76 8.61 1.09
N GLU A 140 10.06 9.59 1.95
CA GLU A 140 10.90 9.37 3.14
C GLU A 140 10.21 8.46 4.16
N LEU A 141 8.91 8.65 4.39
CA LEU A 141 8.13 7.83 5.32
C LEU A 141 7.92 6.39 4.82
N ASP A 142 7.77 6.20 3.51
CA ASP A 142 7.64 4.86 2.93
C ASP A 142 8.97 4.09 2.98
N ARG A 143 10.12 4.78 2.87
CA ARG A 143 11.44 4.19 3.11
C ARG A 143 11.59 3.71 4.54
N ASP A 144 11.19 4.55 5.51
CA ASP A 144 11.28 4.21 6.93
C ASP A 144 10.37 3.03 7.29
N ALA A 145 9.18 2.97 6.69
CA ALA A 145 8.25 1.86 6.89
C ALA A 145 8.77 0.55 6.26
N ALA A 146 9.35 0.61 5.04
CA ALA A 146 9.95 -0.55 4.38
C ALA A 146 11.18 -1.05 5.15
N MET A 147 11.95 -0.15 5.77
CA MET A 147 13.09 -0.50 6.61
C MET A 147 12.66 -1.19 7.90
N ALA A 148 11.61 -0.70 8.57
CA ALA A 148 11.08 -1.31 9.78
C ALA A 148 10.52 -2.72 9.52
N GLU A 149 9.88 -2.94 8.37
CA GLU A 149 9.41 -4.30 7.98
C GLU A 149 10.57 -5.27 7.72
N LEU A 150 11.67 -4.81 7.11
CA LEU A 150 12.86 -5.63 6.88
C LEU A 150 13.58 -6.00 8.19
N GLU A 151 13.57 -5.11 9.16
CA GLU A 151 14.12 -5.39 10.50
C GLU A 151 13.26 -6.45 11.23
N LEU A 152 11.95 -6.41 11.06
CA LEU A 152 11.04 -7.42 11.64
C LEU A 152 11.21 -8.78 10.95
N GLU A 153 11.32 -8.82 9.62
CA GLU A 153 11.55 -10.09 8.89
C GLU A 153 12.94 -10.69 9.17
N SER A 154 13.96 -9.86 9.40
CA SER A 154 15.29 -10.34 9.77
C SER A 154 15.36 -10.89 11.20
N ALA A 155 14.59 -10.32 12.12
CA ALA A 155 14.50 -10.81 13.50
C ALA A 155 13.79 -12.17 13.59
N ASP A 156 12.80 -12.40 12.74
CA ASP A 156 12.05 -13.68 12.69
C ASP A 156 12.89 -14.81 12.06
N THR A 157 13.83 -14.49 11.15
CA THR A 157 14.72 -15.48 10.53
C THR A 157 15.84 -15.93 11.47
N ASP A 158 16.33 -15.07 12.34
CA ASP A 158 17.39 -15.40 13.30
C ASP A 158 16.88 -16.33 14.42
N GLU A 159 15.58 -16.37 14.70
CA GLU A 159 14.99 -17.24 15.72
C GLU A 159 14.87 -18.72 15.22
N TYR A 160 14.83 -18.95 13.91
CA TYR A 160 14.75 -20.32 13.35
C TYR A 160 16.12 -20.99 13.14
N GLU A 161 17.22 -20.22 13.03
CA GLU A 161 18.57 -20.82 12.85
C GLU A 161 19.20 -21.33 14.16
N THR A 162 18.74 -20.91 15.33
CA THR A 162 19.32 -21.33 16.62
C THR A 162 18.80 -22.66 17.17
N VAL A 163 17.77 -23.26 16.56
CA VAL A 163 17.17 -24.54 17.06
C VAL A 163 17.72 -25.78 16.34
N GLY A 164 18.55 -25.61 15.29
CA GLY A 164 19.06 -26.70 14.43
C GLY A 164 20.45 -27.27 14.79
N ALA A 165 21.14 -26.79 15.82
CA ALA A 165 22.54 -27.16 16.10
C ALA A 165 22.74 -27.81 17.48
N THR A 166 21.93 -28.84 17.80
CA THR A 166 22.27 -29.78 18.90
C THR A 166 21.72 -31.17 18.59
N SER A 167 22.50 -31.94 17.85
CA SER A 167 22.54 -33.41 17.96
C SER A 167 23.83 -33.92 17.37
#